data_527994407e637017253e866548e43a4a
#
_entry.id   527994407e637017253e866548e43a4a
#
_cell.length_a   1.000
_cell.length_b   1.000
_cell.length_c   1.000
_cell.angle_alpha   90.00
_cell.angle_beta   90.00
_cell.angle_gamma   90.00
#
_symmetry.space_group_name_H-M   'P 1'
#
loop_
_entity.id
_entity.type
_entity.pdbx_description
1 polymer ?
#
loop_
_entity_poly.entity_id
_entity_poly.type
_entity_poly.pdbx_seq_one_letter_code
_entity_poly.pdbx_strand_id
1 'polypeptide(L)'
;MIKPSSVNPTYGGQSTLQTIVLIASMFLGYTMIYIDKLSISISLVPMSKDLGITPSQKGMIMSAFFLGYAIMQVPMGFLNTKIGSKKIITASIFILGIFAALFSFGTSVIYFVLIRFLSGALAHSGYTQSCSKEVQANVPVSQRTFANGILLSSSGIASILGPIFVSPAVQNLGYKQTYIILTVIALAIGLILITVIPSPRKDETISHDKKVMHQVSLSKILSNKLVWLLLICDFFVNSVMYGVINWAPSFLTSDEVGFTLTQQGKMTSVAGAFFLIGALGGSYIVGKFFADKERDVITFFAILGSVALFSAFQVPHGGAINMVPMTICFAIGDLSYAIAFTTLLSLPLKRFKPEAFAPSYACVAMGGISGGFIAPYSIGFLVEKTGGYASVFTSFLVVGLLFAVAIRFVPKHYTPIEATPVMTEAEELMQQEL
;
A
#
# COMPACT_ATOMS: atom_id res chain seq x y z
N MET A 1 48.91 1.93 17.85
CA MET A 1 48.11 0.71 17.71
C MET A 1 46.98 0.78 18.74
N ILE A 2 45.80 1.24 18.31
CA ILE A 2 44.60 1.29 19.13
C ILE A 2 43.84 -0.02 18.83
N LYS A 3 43.68 -0.91 19.83
CA LYS A 3 42.87 -2.10 19.71
C LYS A 3 41.43 -1.72 19.45
N PRO A 4 40.75 -2.29 18.45
CA PRO A 4 39.31 -2.10 18.31
C PRO A 4 38.62 -2.79 19.49
N SER A 5 37.94 -2.02 20.32
CA SER A 5 37.08 -2.55 21.37
C SER A 5 35.90 -3.27 20.71
N SER A 6 35.86 -4.58 20.83
CA SER A 6 34.72 -5.43 20.48
C SER A 6 33.58 -5.24 21.49
N VAL A 7 32.94 -4.11 21.47
CA VAL A 7 31.66 -3.91 22.14
C VAL A 7 30.57 -4.10 21.07
N ASN A 8 29.96 -5.29 21.05
CA ASN A 8 28.68 -5.48 20.39
C ASN A 8 27.69 -4.52 21.07
N PRO A 9 27.23 -3.47 20.40
CA PRO A 9 26.23 -2.60 21.00
C PRO A 9 24.91 -3.37 21.05
N THR A 10 24.54 -3.84 22.22
CA THR A 10 23.21 -4.36 22.52
C THR A 10 22.23 -3.19 22.50
N TYR A 11 21.70 -2.86 21.32
CA TYR A 11 20.59 -1.93 21.20
C TYR A 11 19.37 -2.57 21.89
N GLY A 12 18.82 -1.91 22.86
CA GLY A 12 17.66 -2.41 23.63
C GLY A 12 17.88 -3.70 24.41
N GLY A 13 19.11 -4.24 24.51
CA GLY A 13 19.41 -5.52 25.17
C GLY A 13 18.99 -6.75 24.36
N GLN A 14 18.60 -6.62 23.09
CA GLN A 14 18.26 -7.75 22.21
C GLN A 14 19.49 -8.26 21.46
N SER A 15 19.57 -9.59 21.29
CA SER A 15 20.57 -10.20 20.42
C SER A 15 20.22 -9.96 18.95
N THR A 16 21.19 -10.05 18.06
CA THR A 16 20.97 -9.98 16.59
C THR A 16 19.91 -10.98 16.12
N LEU A 17 19.89 -12.18 16.69
CA LEU A 17 18.91 -13.21 16.37
C LEU A 17 17.48 -12.76 16.77
N GLN A 18 17.30 -12.19 17.95
CA GLN A 18 15.99 -11.68 18.40
C GLN A 18 15.48 -10.56 17.49
N THR A 19 16.36 -9.66 17.03
CA THR A 19 16.01 -8.60 16.09
C THR A 19 15.59 -9.18 14.73
N ILE A 20 16.29 -10.19 14.21
CA ILE A 20 15.92 -10.87 12.96
C ILE A 20 14.55 -11.55 13.10
N VAL A 21 14.32 -12.29 14.20
CA VAL A 21 13.04 -12.96 14.45
C VAL A 21 11.89 -11.96 14.57
N LEU A 22 12.13 -10.83 15.24
CA LEU A 22 11.16 -9.73 15.32
C LEU A 22 10.77 -9.19 13.94
N ILE A 23 11.77 -8.84 13.11
CA ILE A 23 11.51 -8.31 11.76
C ILE A 23 10.80 -9.37 10.90
N ALA A 24 11.24 -10.62 10.95
CA ALA A 24 10.64 -11.70 10.16
C ALA A 24 9.18 -11.97 10.58
N SER A 25 8.85 -11.92 11.86
CA SER A 25 7.47 -12.11 12.33
C SER A 25 6.56 -10.94 11.94
N MET A 26 7.05 -9.70 12.05
CA MET A 26 6.32 -8.52 11.58
C MET A 26 6.14 -8.53 10.05
N PHE A 27 7.15 -8.98 9.30
CA PHE A 27 7.06 -9.18 7.85
C PHE A 27 5.98 -10.20 7.47
N LEU A 28 5.93 -11.33 8.18
CA LEU A 28 4.92 -12.36 7.97
C LEU A 28 3.50 -11.82 8.21
N GLY A 29 3.29 -11.08 9.31
CA GLY A 29 2.02 -10.43 9.59
C GLY A 29 1.65 -9.38 8.53
N TYR A 30 2.63 -8.61 8.03
CA TYR A 30 2.38 -7.62 7.00
C TYR A 30 2.04 -8.28 5.65
N THR A 31 2.70 -9.39 5.32
CA THR A 31 2.36 -10.21 4.15
C THR A 31 0.91 -10.72 4.25
N MET A 32 0.48 -11.19 5.44
CA MET A 32 -0.90 -11.64 5.66
C MET A 32 -1.92 -10.51 5.47
N ILE A 33 -1.62 -9.30 5.95
CA ILE A 33 -2.44 -8.09 5.73
C ILE A 33 -2.63 -7.81 4.24
N TYR A 34 -1.56 -7.89 3.44
CA TYR A 34 -1.67 -7.69 2.00
C TYR A 34 -2.38 -8.84 1.27
N ILE A 35 -2.20 -10.09 1.72
CA ILE A 35 -2.94 -11.24 1.17
C ILE A 35 -4.45 -11.05 1.40
N ASP A 36 -4.89 -10.65 2.61
CA ASP A 36 -6.30 -10.34 2.87
C ASP A 36 -6.83 -9.25 1.93
N LYS A 37 -6.04 -8.17 1.78
CA LYS A 37 -6.40 -7.07 0.88
C LYS A 37 -6.62 -7.52 -0.57
N LEU A 38 -5.79 -8.44 -1.07
CA LEU A 38 -5.87 -8.99 -2.43
C LEU A 38 -6.95 -10.07 -2.58
N SER A 39 -7.24 -10.82 -1.53
CA SER A 39 -8.17 -11.95 -1.55
C SER A 39 -9.58 -11.57 -1.94
N ILE A 40 -10.00 -10.32 -1.66
CA ILE A 40 -11.36 -9.87 -1.95
C ILE A 40 -11.66 -9.85 -3.45
N SER A 41 -10.76 -9.34 -4.27
CA SER A 41 -10.96 -9.24 -5.72
C SER A 41 -11.09 -10.62 -6.38
N ILE A 42 -10.36 -11.61 -5.87
CA ILE A 42 -10.43 -13.01 -6.30
C ILE A 42 -11.75 -13.64 -5.86
N SER A 43 -12.13 -13.44 -4.60
CA SER A 43 -13.34 -14.03 -4.01
C SER A 43 -14.64 -13.44 -4.58
N LEU A 44 -14.63 -12.16 -4.95
CA LEU A 44 -15.78 -11.50 -5.58
C LEU A 44 -16.13 -12.10 -6.96
N VAL A 45 -15.24 -12.85 -7.60
CA VAL A 45 -15.56 -13.54 -8.86
C VAL A 45 -16.68 -14.58 -8.67
N PRO A 46 -16.51 -15.64 -7.87
CA PRO A 46 -17.61 -16.60 -7.63
C PRO A 46 -18.74 -15.94 -6.82
N MET A 47 -18.44 -15.12 -5.82
CA MET A 47 -19.47 -14.47 -5.00
C MET A 47 -20.48 -13.69 -5.83
N SER A 48 -20.03 -13.00 -6.89
CA SER A 48 -20.96 -12.24 -7.73
C SER A 48 -21.92 -13.12 -8.50
N LYS A 49 -21.50 -14.32 -8.88
CA LYS A 49 -22.40 -15.32 -9.52
C LYS A 49 -23.37 -15.92 -8.49
N ASP A 50 -22.87 -16.27 -7.31
CA ASP A 50 -23.67 -16.92 -6.26
C ASP A 50 -24.70 -15.98 -5.60
N LEU A 51 -24.36 -14.71 -5.44
CA LEU A 51 -25.16 -13.71 -4.69
C LEU A 51 -25.79 -12.63 -5.57
N GLY A 52 -25.61 -12.70 -6.89
CA GLY A 52 -26.14 -11.69 -7.82
C GLY A 52 -25.53 -10.30 -7.63
N ILE A 53 -24.25 -10.21 -7.21
CA ILE A 53 -23.57 -8.92 -6.96
C ILE A 53 -23.23 -8.27 -8.29
N THR A 54 -23.72 -7.03 -8.52
CA THR A 54 -23.43 -6.27 -9.72
C THR A 54 -21.99 -5.73 -9.74
N PRO A 55 -21.45 -5.35 -10.92
CA PRO A 55 -20.12 -4.74 -11.02
C PRO A 55 -19.94 -3.50 -10.14
N SER A 56 -20.93 -2.59 -10.07
CA SER A 56 -20.88 -1.42 -9.18
C SER A 56 -20.83 -1.81 -7.71
N GLN A 57 -21.59 -2.84 -7.32
CA GLN A 57 -21.57 -3.36 -5.95
C GLN A 57 -20.24 -4.03 -5.60
N LYS A 58 -19.59 -4.75 -6.54
CA LYS A 58 -18.20 -5.23 -6.36
C LYS A 58 -17.26 -4.07 -6.08
N GLY A 59 -17.32 -3.04 -6.92
CA GLY A 59 -16.52 -1.83 -6.74
C GLY A 59 -16.74 -1.17 -5.37
N MET A 60 -17.98 -1.09 -4.92
CA MET A 60 -18.33 -0.53 -3.60
C MET A 60 -17.74 -1.35 -2.45
N ILE A 61 -17.80 -2.69 -2.51
CA ILE A 61 -17.20 -3.58 -1.49
C ILE A 61 -15.69 -3.40 -1.44
N MET A 62 -15.00 -3.30 -2.59
CA MET A 62 -13.56 -3.09 -2.66
C MET A 62 -13.16 -1.70 -2.15
N SER A 63 -13.91 -0.66 -2.53
CA SER A 63 -13.65 0.73 -2.14
C SER A 63 -13.89 0.99 -0.66
N ALA A 64 -14.87 0.34 -0.03
CA ALA A 64 -15.19 0.51 1.38
C ALA A 64 -13.98 0.25 2.31
N PHE A 65 -13.12 -0.68 1.94
CA PHE A 65 -11.88 -0.95 2.64
C PHE A 65 -10.96 0.29 2.72
N PHE A 66 -10.73 0.95 1.58
CA PHE A 66 -9.86 2.13 1.53
C PHE A 66 -10.45 3.31 2.30
N LEU A 67 -11.77 3.46 2.30
CA LEU A 67 -12.44 4.49 3.10
C LEU A 67 -12.22 4.27 4.60
N GLY A 68 -12.42 3.05 5.09
CA GLY A 68 -12.16 2.70 6.49
C GLY A 68 -10.69 2.91 6.87
N TYR A 69 -9.78 2.46 6.00
CA TYR A 69 -8.35 2.64 6.16
C TYR A 69 -7.96 4.13 6.27
N ALA A 70 -8.48 4.98 5.38
CA ALA A 70 -8.20 6.42 5.37
C ALA A 70 -8.66 7.12 6.64
N ILE A 71 -9.89 6.86 7.07
CA ILE A 71 -10.49 7.51 8.24
C ILE A 71 -9.72 7.15 9.52
N MET A 72 -9.32 5.90 9.67
CA MET A 72 -8.70 5.41 10.90
C MET A 72 -7.17 5.50 10.93
N GLN A 73 -6.51 5.87 9.83
CA GLN A 73 -5.05 5.93 9.77
C GLN A 73 -4.46 6.91 10.79
N VAL A 74 -5.04 8.11 10.91
CA VAL A 74 -4.60 9.12 11.89
C VAL A 74 -5.00 8.75 13.32
N PRO A 75 -6.27 8.40 13.64
CA PRO A 75 -6.65 7.90 14.96
C PRO A 75 -5.81 6.74 15.47
N MET A 76 -5.46 5.77 14.61
CA MET A 76 -4.62 4.63 14.99
C MET A 76 -3.18 5.04 15.27
N GLY A 77 -2.66 6.09 14.64
CA GLY A 77 -1.38 6.70 15.00
C GLY A 77 -1.38 7.23 16.44
N PHE A 78 -2.42 7.97 16.82
CA PHE A 78 -2.59 8.43 18.21
C PHE A 78 -2.80 7.28 19.19
N LEU A 79 -3.59 6.27 18.80
CA LEU A 79 -3.80 5.10 19.64
C LEU A 79 -2.49 4.34 19.88
N ASN A 80 -1.62 4.23 18.86
CA ASN A 80 -0.30 3.62 18.98
C ASN A 80 0.60 4.32 20.02
N THR A 81 0.48 5.64 20.17
CA THR A 81 1.24 6.35 21.22
C THR A 81 0.71 6.05 22.63
N LYS A 82 -0.60 5.81 22.78
CA LYS A 82 -1.24 5.57 24.07
C LYS A 82 -1.11 4.13 24.57
N ILE A 83 -1.36 3.15 23.71
CA ILE A 83 -1.43 1.73 24.13
C ILE A 83 -0.23 0.89 23.71
N GLY A 84 0.66 1.45 22.89
CA GLY A 84 1.90 0.83 22.43
C GLY A 84 1.75 -0.01 21.16
N SER A 85 2.85 -0.10 20.40
CA SER A 85 2.89 -0.76 19.09
C SER A 85 2.65 -2.27 19.16
N LYS A 86 3.16 -2.97 20.15
CA LYS A 86 2.89 -4.41 20.35
C LYS A 86 1.40 -4.72 20.33
N LYS A 87 0.60 -3.97 21.13
CA LYS A 87 -0.84 -4.20 21.22
C LYS A 87 -1.55 -3.91 19.90
N ILE A 88 -1.15 -2.85 19.18
CA ILE A 88 -1.74 -2.51 17.88
C ILE A 88 -1.41 -3.60 16.84
N ILE A 89 -0.14 -4.00 16.71
CA ILE A 89 0.29 -5.03 15.76
C ILE A 89 -0.46 -6.34 15.99
N THR A 90 -0.49 -6.81 17.25
CA THR A 90 -1.16 -8.07 17.58
C THR A 90 -2.67 -7.98 17.40
N ALA A 91 -3.30 -6.90 17.89
CA ALA A 91 -4.73 -6.69 17.71
C ALA A 91 -5.12 -6.60 16.23
N SER A 92 -4.33 -5.91 15.40
CA SER A 92 -4.56 -5.83 13.95
C SER A 92 -4.69 -7.20 13.30
N ILE A 93 -3.79 -8.12 13.60
CA ILE A 93 -3.81 -9.48 13.01
C ILE A 93 -4.96 -10.32 13.56
N PHE A 94 -5.28 -10.25 14.86
CA PHE A 94 -6.45 -10.95 15.42
C PHE A 94 -7.76 -10.39 14.86
N ILE A 95 -7.90 -9.07 14.79
CA ILE A 95 -9.07 -8.41 14.21
C ILE A 95 -9.21 -8.77 12.72
N LEU A 96 -8.09 -8.83 11.98
CA LEU A 96 -8.08 -9.32 10.60
C LEU A 96 -8.66 -10.73 10.50
N GLY A 97 -8.19 -11.65 11.36
CA GLY A 97 -8.72 -13.02 11.41
C GLY A 97 -10.23 -13.05 11.73
N ILE A 98 -10.69 -12.23 12.67
CA ILE A 98 -12.11 -12.12 13.00
C ILE A 98 -12.91 -11.62 11.79
N PHE A 99 -12.48 -10.56 11.11
CA PHE A 99 -13.17 -10.06 9.92
C PHE A 99 -13.10 -11.02 8.74
N ALA A 100 -12.02 -11.78 8.58
CA ALA A 100 -11.95 -12.86 7.60
C ALA A 100 -12.97 -13.96 7.90
N ALA A 101 -13.11 -14.38 9.16
CA ALA A 101 -14.13 -15.33 9.58
C ALA A 101 -15.54 -14.78 9.32
N LEU A 102 -15.82 -13.56 9.77
CA LEU A 102 -17.12 -12.91 9.56
C LEU A 102 -17.46 -12.80 8.07
N PHE A 103 -16.48 -12.53 7.22
CA PHE A 103 -16.69 -12.45 5.77
C PHE A 103 -17.27 -13.74 5.19
N SER A 104 -16.93 -14.90 5.76
CA SER A 104 -17.45 -16.22 5.33
C SER A 104 -18.95 -16.39 5.53
N PHE A 105 -19.54 -15.65 6.47
CA PHE A 105 -20.97 -15.76 6.83
C PHE A 105 -21.84 -14.74 6.11
N GLY A 106 -21.25 -13.83 5.34
CA GLY A 106 -21.98 -12.77 4.66
C GLY A 106 -22.89 -13.29 3.56
N THR A 107 -24.06 -12.63 3.41
CA THR A 107 -25.07 -12.94 2.40
C THR A 107 -25.60 -11.72 1.66
N SER A 108 -25.23 -10.50 2.09
CA SER A 108 -25.70 -9.27 1.49
C SER A 108 -24.57 -8.28 1.19
N VAL A 109 -24.75 -7.45 0.17
CA VAL A 109 -23.79 -6.42 -0.24
C VAL A 109 -23.48 -5.47 0.89
N ILE A 110 -24.49 -5.00 1.64
CA ILE A 110 -24.32 -4.06 2.76
C ILE A 110 -23.45 -4.70 3.85
N TYR A 111 -23.66 -5.97 4.16
CA TYR A 111 -22.84 -6.71 5.11
C TYR A 111 -21.37 -6.72 4.69
N PHE A 112 -21.06 -7.05 3.41
CA PHE A 112 -19.70 -7.08 2.91
C PHE A 112 -19.05 -5.69 2.90
N VAL A 113 -19.81 -4.65 2.54
CA VAL A 113 -19.35 -3.25 2.60
C VAL A 113 -18.95 -2.87 4.03
N LEU A 114 -19.79 -3.19 5.03
CA LEU A 114 -19.50 -2.91 6.43
C LEU A 114 -18.28 -3.68 6.96
N ILE A 115 -18.20 -4.98 6.67
CA ILE A 115 -17.04 -5.81 7.08
C ILE A 115 -15.76 -5.28 6.44
N ARG A 116 -15.76 -4.93 5.16
CA ARG A 116 -14.59 -4.39 4.46
C ARG A 116 -14.19 -3.02 5.00
N PHE A 117 -15.15 -2.16 5.27
CA PHE A 117 -14.90 -0.86 5.91
C PHE A 117 -14.24 -1.04 7.28
N LEU A 118 -14.81 -1.88 8.14
CA LEU A 118 -14.29 -2.14 9.48
C LEU A 118 -12.92 -2.84 9.44
N SER A 119 -12.70 -3.78 8.51
CA SER A 119 -11.40 -4.42 8.30
C SER A 119 -10.32 -3.38 7.94
N GLY A 120 -10.59 -2.51 6.97
CA GLY A 120 -9.69 -1.40 6.62
C GLY A 120 -9.42 -0.48 7.81
N ALA A 121 -10.47 -0.12 8.55
CA ALA A 121 -10.39 0.79 9.68
C ALA A 121 -9.61 0.22 10.88
N LEU A 122 -9.88 -1.01 11.28
CA LEU A 122 -9.41 -1.55 12.56
C LEU A 122 -8.23 -2.54 12.42
N ALA A 123 -8.19 -3.30 11.32
CA ALA A 123 -7.15 -4.31 11.13
C ALA A 123 -5.91 -3.77 10.37
N HIS A 124 -6.13 -2.89 9.39
CA HIS A 124 -5.05 -2.48 8.48
C HIS A 124 -4.40 -1.14 8.83
N SER A 125 -5.18 -0.15 9.28
CA SER A 125 -4.75 1.25 9.39
C SER A 125 -3.62 1.51 10.40
N GLY A 126 -3.51 0.69 11.45
CA GLY A 126 -2.50 0.84 12.50
C GLY A 126 -1.24 0.01 12.33
N TYR A 127 -1.23 -1.03 11.50
CA TYR A 127 -0.19 -2.04 11.47
C TYR A 127 1.17 -1.50 11.03
N THR A 128 1.23 -0.86 9.86
CA THR A 128 2.48 -0.38 9.25
C THR A 128 3.24 0.60 10.14
N GLN A 129 2.55 1.60 10.65
CA GLN A 129 3.14 2.62 11.52
C GLN A 129 3.60 2.03 12.86
N SER A 130 2.90 1.02 13.36
CA SER A 130 3.30 0.32 14.59
C SER A 130 4.54 -0.54 14.37
N CYS A 131 4.67 -1.23 13.23
CA CYS A 131 5.88 -1.95 12.86
C CYS A 131 7.08 -1.01 12.72
N SER A 132 6.91 0.16 12.07
CA SER A 132 7.98 1.15 11.97
C SER A 132 8.44 1.68 13.34
N LYS A 133 7.51 1.83 14.29
CA LYS A 133 7.85 2.20 15.67
C LYS A 133 8.63 1.11 16.39
N GLU A 134 8.28 -0.18 16.22
CA GLU A 134 9.06 -1.30 16.74
C GLU A 134 10.47 -1.37 16.14
N VAL A 135 10.61 -1.08 14.83
CA VAL A 135 11.92 -0.96 14.20
C VAL A 135 12.74 0.17 14.83
N GLN A 136 12.12 1.32 15.10
CA GLN A 136 12.81 2.44 15.75
C GLN A 136 13.28 2.09 17.17
N ALA A 137 12.51 1.31 17.92
CA ALA A 137 12.83 0.93 19.28
C ALA A 137 13.90 -0.18 19.39
N ASN A 138 13.91 -1.12 18.44
CA ASN A 138 14.67 -2.37 18.56
C ASN A 138 15.81 -2.52 17.55
N VAL A 139 15.93 -1.63 16.54
CA VAL A 139 16.93 -1.72 15.47
C VAL A 139 17.90 -0.54 15.53
N PRO A 140 19.22 -0.77 15.40
CA PRO A 140 20.23 0.30 15.32
C PRO A 140 19.92 1.31 14.24
N VAL A 141 20.19 2.60 14.48
CA VAL A 141 19.86 3.71 13.55
C VAL A 141 20.36 3.44 12.13
N SER A 142 21.60 2.91 12.00
CA SER A 142 22.22 2.60 10.69
C SER A 142 21.49 1.50 9.89
N GLN A 143 20.67 0.66 10.55
CA GLN A 143 19.96 -0.46 9.91
C GLN A 143 18.45 -0.24 9.79
N ARG A 144 17.88 0.82 10.38
CA ARG A 144 16.43 1.09 10.39
C ARG A 144 15.83 1.21 9.00
N THR A 145 16.52 1.90 8.10
CA THR A 145 16.06 2.07 6.71
C THR A 145 15.97 0.72 6.01
N PHE A 146 16.96 -0.14 6.18
CA PHE A 146 16.97 -1.49 5.61
C PHE A 146 15.86 -2.37 6.21
N ALA A 147 15.68 -2.36 7.52
CA ALA A 147 14.63 -3.10 8.21
C ALA A 147 13.22 -2.67 7.76
N ASN A 148 12.96 -1.36 7.65
CA ASN A 148 11.69 -0.85 7.10
C ASN A 148 11.51 -1.24 5.62
N GLY A 149 12.57 -1.24 4.83
CA GLY A 149 12.56 -1.70 3.44
C GLY A 149 12.13 -3.17 3.34
N ILE A 150 12.65 -4.04 4.21
CA ILE A 150 12.20 -5.44 4.31
C ILE A 150 10.70 -5.50 4.61
N LEU A 151 10.22 -4.77 5.61
CA LEU A 151 8.80 -4.77 5.96
C LEU A 151 7.92 -4.32 4.80
N LEU A 152 8.29 -3.28 4.08
CA LEU A 152 7.53 -2.77 2.94
C LEU A 152 7.56 -3.72 1.73
N SER A 153 8.61 -4.53 1.56
CA SER A 153 8.69 -5.53 0.50
C SER A 153 7.66 -6.67 0.65
N SER A 154 7.04 -6.80 1.83
CA SER A 154 5.95 -7.76 2.08
C SER A 154 4.76 -7.58 1.12
N SER A 155 4.50 -6.35 0.65
CA SER A 155 3.46 -6.07 -0.34
C SER A 155 3.76 -6.75 -1.69
N GLY A 156 5.01 -6.70 -2.15
CA GLY A 156 5.44 -7.38 -3.37
C GLY A 156 5.39 -8.91 -3.22
N ILE A 157 5.83 -9.44 -2.07
CA ILE A 157 5.72 -10.88 -1.79
C ILE A 157 4.25 -11.32 -1.73
N ALA A 158 3.38 -10.54 -1.11
CA ALA A 158 1.95 -10.83 -1.07
C ALA A 158 1.30 -10.77 -2.46
N SER A 159 1.76 -9.90 -3.35
CA SER A 159 1.29 -9.84 -4.74
C SER A 159 1.67 -11.09 -5.56
N ILE A 160 2.71 -11.81 -5.14
CA ILE A 160 3.06 -13.12 -5.70
C ILE A 160 2.28 -14.23 -5.01
N LEU A 161 2.37 -14.31 -3.68
CA LEU A 161 1.83 -15.42 -2.90
C LEU A 161 0.29 -15.37 -2.82
N GLY A 162 -0.30 -14.18 -2.72
CA GLY A 162 -1.74 -14.02 -2.63
C GLY A 162 -2.47 -14.71 -3.78
N PRO A 163 -2.30 -14.27 -5.03
CA PRO A 163 -3.01 -14.88 -6.14
C PRO A 163 -2.68 -16.35 -6.37
N ILE A 164 -1.41 -16.77 -6.21
CA ILE A 164 -0.99 -18.16 -6.48
C ILE A 164 -1.58 -19.16 -5.46
N PHE A 165 -1.84 -18.73 -4.22
CA PHE A 165 -2.45 -19.59 -3.19
C PHE A 165 -3.96 -19.36 -3.06
N VAL A 166 -4.44 -18.13 -3.10
CA VAL A 166 -5.85 -17.81 -2.87
C VAL A 166 -6.71 -18.22 -4.07
N SER A 167 -6.24 -18.02 -5.32
CA SER A 167 -7.06 -18.33 -6.50
C SER A 167 -7.41 -19.82 -6.61
N PRO A 168 -6.46 -20.77 -6.50
CA PRO A 168 -6.83 -22.20 -6.50
C PRO A 168 -7.62 -22.59 -5.25
N ALA A 169 -7.38 -21.98 -4.09
CA ALA A 169 -8.17 -22.25 -2.89
C ALA A 169 -9.63 -21.81 -3.10
N VAL A 170 -9.88 -20.64 -3.63
CA VAL A 170 -11.24 -20.16 -3.95
C VAL A 170 -11.88 -21.02 -5.04
N GLN A 171 -11.11 -21.43 -6.06
CA GLN A 171 -11.64 -22.29 -7.14
C GLN A 171 -12.07 -23.67 -6.65
N ASN A 172 -11.27 -24.30 -5.77
CA ASN A 172 -11.47 -25.69 -5.39
C ASN A 172 -12.30 -25.87 -4.11
N LEU A 173 -12.17 -24.94 -3.16
CA LEU A 173 -12.82 -24.99 -1.85
C LEU A 173 -13.97 -23.99 -1.72
N GLY A 174 -14.04 -23.01 -2.61
CA GLY A 174 -14.96 -21.88 -2.50
C GLY A 174 -14.42 -20.77 -1.59
N TYR A 175 -15.00 -19.56 -1.73
CA TYR A 175 -14.53 -18.36 -1.00
C TYR A 175 -14.76 -18.48 0.52
N LYS A 176 -15.84 -19.12 0.98
CA LYS A 176 -16.13 -19.26 2.42
C LYS A 176 -15.04 -20.03 3.14
N GLN A 177 -14.69 -21.21 2.64
CA GLN A 177 -13.65 -22.07 3.20
C GLN A 177 -12.29 -21.42 3.11
N THR A 178 -12.01 -20.73 2.02
CA THR A 178 -10.75 -19.97 1.85
C THR A 178 -10.59 -18.90 2.93
N TYR A 179 -11.65 -18.14 3.24
CA TYR A 179 -11.60 -17.16 4.32
C TYR A 179 -11.44 -17.77 5.71
N ILE A 180 -12.00 -18.96 5.96
CA ILE A 180 -11.74 -19.71 7.21
C ILE A 180 -10.27 -20.12 7.30
N ILE A 181 -9.66 -20.58 6.20
CA ILE A 181 -8.22 -20.90 6.16
C ILE A 181 -7.38 -19.64 6.45
N LEU A 182 -7.70 -18.51 5.80
CA LEU A 182 -7.03 -17.23 6.06
C LEU A 182 -7.19 -16.80 7.54
N THR A 183 -8.34 -17.04 8.14
CA THR A 183 -8.58 -16.82 9.58
C THR A 183 -7.60 -17.61 10.44
N VAL A 184 -7.51 -18.93 10.20
CA VAL A 184 -6.61 -19.80 10.97
C VAL A 184 -5.15 -19.36 10.84
N ILE A 185 -4.72 -19.02 9.62
CA ILE A 185 -3.37 -18.50 9.36
C ILE A 185 -3.15 -17.16 10.10
N ALA A 186 -4.10 -16.23 10.05
CA ALA A 186 -4.00 -14.96 10.74
C ALA A 186 -3.89 -15.14 12.26
N LEU A 187 -4.72 -16.01 12.84
CA LEU A 187 -4.67 -16.31 14.28
C LEU A 187 -3.33 -16.93 14.68
N ALA A 188 -2.79 -17.87 13.89
CA ALA A 188 -1.48 -18.46 14.13
C ALA A 188 -0.37 -17.40 14.08
N ILE A 189 -0.39 -16.50 13.10
CA ILE A 189 0.56 -15.38 13.02
C ILE A 189 0.39 -14.44 14.21
N GLY A 190 -0.85 -14.15 14.63
CA GLY A 190 -1.13 -13.33 15.81
C GLY A 190 -0.51 -13.92 17.09
N LEU A 191 -0.59 -15.24 17.28
CA LEU A 191 0.06 -15.93 18.40
C LEU A 191 1.59 -15.83 18.34
N ILE A 192 2.21 -15.95 17.17
CA ILE A 192 3.65 -15.73 16.98
C ILE A 192 4.02 -14.29 17.38
N LEU A 193 3.27 -13.30 16.93
CA LEU A 193 3.53 -11.88 17.19
C LEU A 193 3.42 -11.54 18.68
N ILE A 194 2.46 -12.11 19.42
CA ILE A 194 2.35 -11.93 20.87
C ILE A 194 3.61 -12.38 21.60
N THR A 195 4.16 -13.51 21.19
CA THR A 195 5.35 -14.11 21.85
C THR A 195 6.64 -13.42 21.46
N VAL A 196 6.77 -12.98 20.20
CA VAL A 196 8.01 -12.45 19.64
C VAL A 196 8.19 -10.95 19.91
N ILE A 197 7.12 -10.15 19.80
CA ILE A 197 7.25 -8.69 20.01
C ILE A 197 7.49 -8.43 21.50
N PRO A 198 8.57 -7.71 21.86
CA PRO A 198 8.88 -7.43 23.26
C PRO A 198 7.78 -6.56 23.91
N SER A 199 7.60 -6.75 25.21
CA SER A 199 6.69 -5.87 25.96
C SER A 199 7.32 -4.49 26.13
N PRO A 200 6.54 -3.40 26.11
CA PRO A 200 7.05 -2.04 26.28
C PRO A 200 7.82 -1.93 27.59
N ARG A 201 9.01 -1.33 27.57
CA ARG A 201 9.74 -0.99 28.79
C ARG A 201 9.02 0.15 29.50
N LYS A 202 8.91 0.08 30.84
CA LYS A 202 8.27 1.11 31.66
C LYS A 202 8.89 2.50 31.50
N ASP A 203 10.16 2.57 31.08
CA ASP A 203 10.91 3.83 30.94
C ASP A 203 10.70 4.54 29.60
N GLU A 204 10.06 3.90 28.61
CA GLU A 204 9.80 4.52 27.29
C GLU A 204 8.57 5.43 27.27
N THR A 205 7.82 5.51 28.37
CA THR A 205 6.59 6.30 28.43
C THR A 205 6.84 7.80 28.62
N ILE A 206 8.06 8.24 28.93
CA ILE A 206 8.35 9.68 29.15
C ILE A 206 9.80 10.01 28.73
N SER A 207 10.10 10.01 27.48
CA SER A 207 11.06 10.95 26.93
C SER A 207 10.48 11.55 25.64
N HIS A 208 9.38 12.26 25.78
CA HIS A 208 9.15 13.39 24.93
C HIS A 208 10.23 14.41 25.33
N ASP A 209 11.44 14.26 24.80
CA ASP A 209 12.22 15.42 24.47
C ASP A 209 11.27 16.30 23.65
N LYS A 210 10.75 17.33 24.31
CA LYS A 210 10.19 18.52 23.70
C LYS A 210 11.33 19.25 22.98
N LYS A 211 12.01 18.58 22.04
CA LYS A 211 12.61 19.28 20.93
C LYS A 211 11.45 20.01 20.29
N VAL A 212 11.42 21.31 20.45
CA VAL A 212 10.55 22.23 19.73
C VAL A 212 10.64 21.82 18.27
N MET A 213 9.79 20.89 17.86
CA MET A 213 9.59 20.58 16.45
C MET A 213 8.97 21.85 15.90
N HIS A 214 9.73 22.59 15.13
CA HIS A 214 9.19 23.67 14.31
C HIS A 214 8.06 23.08 13.49
N GLN A 215 6.84 23.21 13.99
CA GLN A 215 5.66 22.65 13.31
C GLN A 215 5.36 23.58 12.14
N VAL A 216 5.60 23.09 10.94
CA VAL A 216 5.12 23.78 9.75
C VAL A 216 3.59 23.79 9.79
N SER A 217 2.98 24.98 9.80
CA SER A 217 1.53 25.13 9.81
C SER A 217 0.89 24.37 8.65
N LEU A 218 -0.18 23.64 8.93
CA LEU A 218 -0.97 22.91 7.92
C LEU A 218 -1.43 23.84 6.78
N SER A 219 -1.78 25.08 7.09
CA SER A 219 -2.12 26.11 6.11
C SER A 219 -0.99 26.36 5.10
N LYS A 220 0.27 26.43 5.55
CA LYS A 220 1.44 26.59 4.66
C LYS A 220 1.67 25.37 3.79
N ILE A 221 1.41 24.17 4.30
CA ILE A 221 1.52 22.93 3.53
C ILE A 221 0.45 22.91 2.43
N LEU A 222 -0.80 23.21 2.79
CA LEU A 222 -1.92 23.19 1.86
C LEU A 222 -1.87 24.35 0.85
N SER A 223 -1.22 25.46 1.14
CA SER A 223 -0.97 26.54 0.17
C SER A 223 0.16 26.21 -0.82
N ASN A 224 0.94 25.15 -0.57
CA ASN A 224 2.05 24.78 -1.43
C ASN A 224 1.58 24.00 -2.67
N LYS A 225 1.74 24.61 -3.85
CA LYS A 225 1.39 24.02 -5.14
C LYS A 225 2.04 22.66 -5.38
N LEU A 226 3.27 22.42 -4.90
CA LEU A 226 3.96 21.15 -5.09
C LEU A 226 3.25 20.00 -4.38
N VAL A 227 2.69 20.23 -3.18
CA VAL A 227 1.93 19.21 -2.44
C VAL A 227 0.74 18.73 -3.25
N TRP A 228 -0.02 19.65 -3.84
CA TRP A 228 -1.17 19.32 -4.68
C TRP A 228 -0.78 18.60 -5.98
N LEU A 229 0.30 19.04 -6.64
CA LEU A 229 0.79 18.39 -7.84
C LEU A 229 1.22 16.95 -7.57
N LEU A 230 1.94 16.71 -6.47
CA LEU A 230 2.35 15.36 -6.07
C LEU A 230 1.16 14.52 -5.61
N LEU A 231 0.19 15.10 -4.89
CA LEU A 231 -1.06 14.44 -4.51
C LEU A 231 -1.84 13.96 -5.74
N ILE A 232 -1.99 14.82 -6.76
CA ILE A 232 -2.67 14.48 -8.02
C ILE A 232 -1.91 13.37 -8.76
N CYS A 233 -0.58 13.43 -8.80
CA CYS A 233 0.25 12.37 -9.38
C CYS A 233 0.07 11.05 -8.62
N ASP A 234 0.07 11.08 -7.29
CA ASP A 234 -0.12 9.90 -6.44
C ASP A 234 -1.53 9.32 -6.58
N PHE A 235 -2.54 10.18 -6.74
CA PHE A 235 -3.91 9.76 -7.07
C PHE A 235 -3.98 9.00 -8.40
N PHE A 236 -3.39 9.52 -9.47
CA PHE A 236 -3.45 8.88 -10.78
C PHE A 236 -2.72 7.54 -10.81
N VAL A 237 -1.48 7.48 -10.30
CA VAL A 237 -0.70 6.24 -10.32
C VAL A 237 -1.39 5.14 -9.50
N ASN A 238 -1.91 5.49 -8.32
CA ASN A 238 -2.62 4.53 -7.48
C ASN A 238 -4.01 4.15 -8.03
N SER A 239 -4.69 5.06 -8.75
CA SER A 239 -5.95 4.74 -9.43
C SER A 239 -5.76 3.63 -10.46
N VAL A 240 -4.69 3.65 -11.25
CA VAL A 240 -4.39 2.56 -12.19
C VAL A 240 -3.98 1.30 -11.43
N MET A 241 -3.02 1.39 -10.51
CA MET A 241 -2.52 0.24 -9.77
C MET A 241 -3.63 -0.51 -9.00
N TYR A 242 -4.45 0.21 -8.22
CA TYR A 242 -5.56 -0.41 -7.49
C TYR A 242 -6.72 -0.80 -8.42
N GLY A 243 -6.90 -0.11 -9.53
CA GLY A 243 -7.82 -0.50 -10.58
C GLY A 243 -7.46 -1.89 -11.13
N VAL A 244 -6.22 -2.07 -11.56
CA VAL A 244 -5.71 -3.35 -12.09
C VAL A 244 -5.80 -4.45 -11.02
N ILE A 245 -5.22 -4.24 -9.84
CA ILE A 245 -5.20 -5.24 -8.75
C ILE A 245 -6.61 -5.71 -8.38
N ASN A 246 -7.58 -4.81 -8.33
CA ASN A 246 -8.93 -5.16 -7.93
C ASN A 246 -9.77 -5.77 -9.06
N TRP A 247 -9.52 -5.41 -10.31
CA TRP A 247 -10.39 -5.83 -11.42
C TRP A 247 -9.78 -6.86 -12.36
N ALA A 248 -8.44 -7.08 -12.34
CA ALA A 248 -7.81 -8.12 -13.16
C ALA A 248 -8.42 -9.53 -12.92
N PRO A 249 -8.72 -9.98 -11.68
CA PRO A 249 -9.37 -11.27 -11.49
C PRO A 249 -10.72 -11.38 -12.19
N SER A 250 -11.57 -10.35 -12.09
CA SER A 250 -12.89 -10.33 -12.73
C SER A 250 -12.79 -10.25 -14.25
N PHE A 251 -11.84 -9.49 -14.81
CA PHE A 251 -11.61 -9.41 -16.24
C PHE A 251 -11.11 -10.75 -16.80
N LEU A 252 -10.05 -11.30 -16.22
CA LEU A 252 -9.41 -12.52 -16.73
C LEU A 252 -10.33 -13.74 -16.65
N THR A 253 -11.28 -13.75 -15.71
CA THR A 253 -12.25 -14.84 -15.53
C THR A 253 -13.63 -14.53 -16.10
N SER A 254 -13.79 -13.40 -16.81
CA SER A 254 -15.04 -13.06 -17.48
C SER A 254 -15.33 -14.03 -18.64
N ASP A 255 -16.59 -14.12 -19.04
CA ASP A 255 -16.99 -14.94 -20.18
C ASP A 255 -16.33 -14.44 -21.51
N GLU A 256 -15.91 -13.17 -21.56
CA GLU A 256 -15.17 -12.58 -22.66
C GLU A 256 -13.76 -13.15 -22.81
N VAL A 257 -13.04 -13.43 -21.67
CA VAL A 257 -11.65 -13.93 -21.65
C VAL A 257 -11.56 -15.41 -21.36
N GLY A 258 -12.32 -15.91 -20.40
CA GLY A 258 -12.57 -17.33 -20.16
C GLY A 258 -11.47 -18.08 -19.40
N PHE A 259 -10.54 -17.40 -18.69
CA PHE A 259 -9.57 -18.11 -17.84
C PHE A 259 -10.19 -18.59 -16.53
N THR A 260 -9.66 -19.69 -16.01
CA THR A 260 -10.01 -20.17 -14.67
C THR A 260 -9.37 -19.27 -13.59
N LEU A 261 -9.92 -19.30 -12.37
CA LEU A 261 -9.32 -18.57 -11.24
C LEU A 261 -7.87 -18.98 -11.00
N THR A 262 -7.54 -20.28 -11.15
CA THR A 262 -6.15 -20.75 -11.01
C THR A 262 -5.23 -20.18 -12.09
N GLN A 263 -5.68 -20.11 -13.34
CA GLN A 263 -4.92 -19.50 -14.43
C GLN A 263 -4.71 -18.00 -14.18
N GLN A 264 -5.78 -17.30 -13.84
CA GLN A 264 -5.72 -15.89 -13.45
C GLN A 264 -4.74 -15.66 -12.30
N GLY A 265 -4.77 -16.50 -11.26
CA GLY A 265 -3.85 -16.41 -10.13
C GLY A 265 -2.38 -16.56 -10.53
N LYS A 266 -2.06 -17.49 -11.44
CA LYS A 266 -0.70 -17.63 -12.00
C LYS A 266 -0.26 -16.37 -12.77
N MET A 267 -1.14 -15.83 -13.62
CA MET A 267 -0.86 -14.63 -14.42
C MET A 267 -0.58 -13.41 -13.53
N THR A 268 -1.44 -13.15 -12.57
CA THR A 268 -1.29 -12.00 -11.65
C THR A 268 -0.15 -12.18 -10.67
N SER A 269 0.22 -13.42 -10.31
CA SER A 269 1.44 -13.67 -9.52
C SER A 269 2.71 -13.36 -10.29
N VAL A 270 2.77 -13.68 -11.60
CA VAL A 270 3.89 -13.28 -12.47
C VAL A 270 3.96 -11.75 -12.55
N ALA A 271 2.83 -11.08 -12.79
CA ALA A 271 2.77 -9.61 -12.81
C ALA A 271 3.24 -9.01 -11.47
N GLY A 272 2.81 -9.59 -10.33
CA GLY A 272 3.27 -9.21 -9.00
C GLY A 272 4.78 -9.39 -8.78
N ALA A 273 5.40 -10.42 -9.37
CA ALA A 273 6.85 -10.58 -9.34
C ALA A 273 7.56 -9.46 -10.12
N PHE A 274 7.03 -9.06 -11.27
CA PHE A 274 7.55 -7.93 -12.03
C PHE A 274 7.32 -6.59 -11.31
N PHE A 275 6.21 -6.44 -10.58
CA PHE A 275 6.01 -5.30 -9.68
C PHE A 275 7.12 -5.23 -8.62
N LEU A 276 7.44 -6.34 -7.95
CA LEU A 276 8.51 -6.39 -6.94
C LEU A 276 9.88 -6.05 -7.55
N ILE A 277 10.18 -6.60 -8.73
CA ILE A 277 11.42 -6.29 -9.48
C ILE A 277 11.47 -4.80 -9.83
N GLY A 278 10.37 -4.22 -10.32
CA GLY A 278 10.27 -2.81 -10.65
C GLY A 278 10.44 -1.91 -9.43
N ALA A 279 9.81 -2.26 -8.31
CA ALA A 279 9.89 -1.49 -7.09
C ALA A 279 11.30 -1.46 -6.49
N LEU A 280 11.99 -2.59 -6.44
CA LEU A 280 13.34 -2.69 -5.87
C LEU A 280 14.42 -2.32 -6.87
N GLY A 281 14.44 -2.99 -8.03
CA GLY A 281 15.45 -2.80 -9.07
C GLY A 281 15.32 -1.43 -9.74
N GLY A 282 14.10 -1.02 -10.05
CA GLY A 282 13.81 0.29 -10.65
C GLY A 282 14.26 1.43 -9.76
N SER A 283 13.93 1.38 -8.47
CA SER A 283 14.38 2.41 -7.51
C SER A 283 15.89 2.53 -7.42
N TYR A 284 16.61 1.39 -7.45
CA TYR A 284 18.06 1.39 -7.44
C TYR A 284 18.64 2.00 -8.73
N ILE A 285 18.13 1.56 -9.90
CA ILE A 285 18.59 2.04 -11.21
C ILE A 285 18.33 3.53 -11.37
N VAL A 286 17.11 3.98 -11.02
CA VAL A 286 16.75 5.39 -11.12
C VAL A 286 17.58 6.25 -10.18
N GLY A 287 17.75 5.82 -8.93
CA GLY A 287 18.56 6.55 -7.95
C GLY A 287 20.02 6.69 -8.36
N LYS A 288 20.60 5.67 -9.03
CA LYS A 288 22.00 5.66 -9.44
C LYS A 288 22.27 6.38 -10.76
N PHE A 289 21.40 6.22 -11.75
CA PHE A 289 21.67 6.66 -13.14
C PHE A 289 20.77 7.79 -13.63
N PHE A 290 19.63 8.04 -12.96
CA PHE A 290 18.61 8.99 -13.39
C PHE A 290 18.18 9.95 -12.28
N ALA A 291 19.05 10.23 -11.32
CA ALA A 291 18.73 11.00 -10.11
C ALA A 291 18.13 12.40 -10.37
N ASP A 292 18.45 13.05 -11.52
CA ASP A 292 17.92 14.35 -11.91
C ASP A 292 16.90 14.28 -13.07
N LYS A 293 16.54 13.06 -13.47
CA LYS A 293 15.63 12.79 -14.59
C LYS A 293 14.37 12.05 -14.15
N GLU A 294 14.01 12.13 -12.86
CA GLU A 294 12.88 11.38 -12.29
C GLU A 294 11.58 11.65 -13.05
N ARG A 295 11.35 12.89 -13.47
CA ARG A 295 10.14 13.25 -14.23
C ARG A 295 10.08 12.55 -15.60
N ASP A 296 11.23 12.42 -16.27
CA ASP A 296 11.32 11.76 -17.57
C ASP A 296 11.12 10.26 -17.41
N VAL A 297 11.70 9.66 -16.36
CA VAL A 297 11.52 8.25 -15.98
C VAL A 297 10.05 7.97 -15.68
N ILE A 298 9.42 8.77 -14.82
CA ILE A 298 8.00 8.61 -14.48
C ILE A 298 7.12 8.74 -15.73
N THR A 299 7.38 9.74 -16.57
CA THR A 299 6.61 9.92 -17.82
C THR A 299 6.75 8.72 -18.73
N PHE A 300 7.97 8.23 -18.96
CA PHE A 300 8.23 7.08 -19.83
C PHE A 300 7.51 5.83 -19.33
N PHE A 301 7.67 5.50 -18.04
CA PHE A 301 7.07 4.30 -17.47
C PHE A 301 5.55 4.43 -17.29
N ALA A 302 5.01 5.61 -17.04
CA ALA A 302 3.56 5.83 -17.03
C ALA A 302 2.94 5.55 -18.41
N ILE A 303 3.57 6.03 -19.49
CA ILE A 303 3.10 5.77 -20.86
C ILE A 303 3.27 4.28 -21.21
N LEU A 304 4.47 3.70 -20.96
CA LEU A 304 4.76 2.30 -21.26
C LEU A 304 3.79 1.36 -20.54
N GLY A 305 3.56 1.58 -19.24
CA GLY A 305 2.65 0.79 -18.43
C GLY A 305 1.20 0.90 -18.91
N SER A 306 0.75 2.13 -19.25
CA SER A 306 -0.60 2.35 -19.75
C SER A 306 -0.84 1.68 -21.09
N VAL A 307 0.12 1.79 -22.02
CA VAL A 307 0.05 1.13 -23.33
C VAL A 307 0.07 -0.40 -23.16
N ALA A 308 0.93 -0.92 -22.28
CA ALA A 308 0.99 -2.35 -22.01
C ALA A 308 -0.35 -2.89 -21.45
N LEU A 309 -0.95 -2.20 -20.47
CA LEU A 309 -2.25 -2.59 -19.93
C LEU A 309 -3.36 -2.49 -20.97
N PHE A 310 -3.38 -1.43 -21.78
CA PHE A 310 -4.34 -1.32 -22.87
C PHE A 310 -4.15 -2.44 -23.91
N SER A 311 -2.89 -2.80 -24.21
CA SER A 311 -2.56 -3.90 -25.12
C SER A 311 -3.01 -5.26 -24.57
N ALA A 312 -3.05 -5.45 -23.23
CA ALA A 312 -3.56 -6.68 -22.63
C ALA A 312 -5.03 -6.94 -23.03
N PHE A 313 -5.83 -5.90 -23.17
CA PHE A 313 -7.23 -6.01 -23.66
C PHE A 313 -7.30 -6.33 -25.16
N GLN A 314 -6.31 -5.93 -25.95
CA GLN A 314 -6.28 -6.18 -27.42
C GLN A 314 -5.80 -7.60 -27.76
N VAL A 315 -5.22 -8.34 -26.81
CA VAL A 315 -4.87 -9.75 -27.03
C VAL A 315 -6.15 -10.52 -27.32
N PRO A 316 -6.18 -11.38 -28.38
CA PRO A 316 -7.37 -12.16 -28.69
C PRO A 316 -7.87 -12.94 -27.46
N HIS A 317 -9.16 -12.85 -27.21
CA HIS A 317 -9.78 -13.54 -26.08
C HIS A 317 -10.04 -15.02 -26.42
N GLY A 318 -9.97 -15.87 -25.39
CA GLY A 318 -10.19 -17.32 -25.54
C GLY A 318 -8.94 -18.13 -25.86
N GLY A 319 -8.87 -19.30 -25.25
CA GLY A 319 -7.79 -20.26 -25.46
C GLY A 319 -6.54 -20.03 -24.62
N ALA A 320 -5.92 -21.14 -24.19
CA ALA A 320 -4.73 -21.14 -23.34
C ALA A 320 -3.49 -20.46 -24.01
N ILE A 321 -3.45 -20.40 -25.34
CA ILE A 321 -2.35 -19.78 -26.11
C ILE A 321 -2.24 -18.28 -25.84
N ASN A 322 -3.34 -17.62 -25.55
CA ASN A 322 -3.39 -16.17 -25.31
C ASN A 322 -3.02 -15.78 -23.86
N MET A 323 -2.87 -16.74 -22.97
CA MET A 323 -2.45 -16.53 -21.59
C MET A 323 -1.06 -15.88 -21.48
N VAL A 324 -0.10 -16.33 -22.31
CA VAL A 324 1.30 -15.83 -22.26
C VAL A 324 1.39 -14.35 -22.68
N PRO A 325 0.91 -13.93 -23.88
CA PRO A 325 1.02 -12.54 -24.29
C PRO A 325 0.26 -11.60 -23.35
N MET A 326 -0.91 -12.00 -22.85
CA MET A 326 -1.66 -11.21 -21.88
C MET A 326 -0.90 -11.07 -20.55
N THR A 327 -0.27 -12.16 -20.06
CA THR A 327 0.59 -12.12 -18.87
C THR A 327 1.77 -11.17 -19.04
N ILE A 328 2.41 -11.19 -20.22
CA ILE A 328 3.51 -10.26 -20.55
C ILE A 328 3.04 -8.81 -20.48
N CYS A 329 1.88 -8.50 -21.04
CA CYS A 329 1.31 -7.16 -20.97
C CYS A 329 1.06 -6.69 -19.53
N PHE A 330 0.45 -7.53 -18.68
CA PHE A 330 0.27 -7.23 -17.26
C PHE A 330 1.61 -7.08 -16.52
N ALA A 331 2.59 -7.95 -16.81
CA ALA A 331 3.91 -7.91 -16.20
C ALA A 331 4.67 -6.60 -16.55
N ILE A 332 4.62 -6.17 -17.81
CA ILE A 332 5.20 -4.89 -18.25
C ILE A 332 4.45 -3.72 -17.59
N GLY A 333 3.13 -3.81 -17.50
CA GLY A 333 2.28 -2.82 -16.82
C GLY A 333 2.70 -2.64 -15.36
N ASP A 334 2.72 -3.73 -14.59
CA ASP A 334 3.05 -3.74 -13.17
C ASP A 334 4.50 -3.31 -12.90
N LEU A 335 5.46 -3.78 -13.70
CA LEU A 335 6.86 -3.32 -13.65
C LEU A 335 6.94 -1.80 -13.83
N SER A 336 6.27 -1.30 -14.87
CA SER A 336 6.33 0.11 -15.25
C SER A 336 5.70 0.99 -14.17
N TYR A 337 4.52 0.63 -13.68
CA TYR A 337 3.85 1.37 -12.61
C TYR A 337 4.61 1.28 -11.28
N ALA A 338 5.27 0.16 -10.98
CA ALA A 338 6.13 0.03 -9.80
C ALA A 338 7.31 1.01 -9.85
N ILE A 339 8.00 1.11 -11.00
CA ILE A 339 9.11 2.06 -11.18
C ILE A 339 8.61 3.50 -11.09
N ALA A 340 7.51 3.83 -11.77
CA ALA A 340 6.93 5.17 -11.75
C ALA A 340 6.48 5.58 -10.34
N PHE A 341 5.81 4.70 -9.62
CA PHE A 341 5.31 4.90 -8.25
C PHE A 341 6.45 5.12 -7.25
N THR A 342 7.44 4.22 -7.22
CA THR A 342 8.56 4.34 -6.28
C THR A 342 9.43 5.56 -6.58
N THR A 343 9.58 5.93 -7.85
CA THR A 343 10.25 7.16 -8.26
C THR A 343 9.46 8.40 -7.81
N LEU A 344 8.13 8.39 -7.95
CA LEU A 344 7.26 9.47 -7.47
C LEU A 344 7.40 9.68 -5.96
N LEU A 345 7.37 8.58 -5.17
CA LEU A 345 7.52 8.64 -3.71
C LEU A 345 8.90 9.14 -3.24
N SER A 346 9.91 9.10 -4.11
CA SER A 346 11.22 9.68 -3.81
C SER A 346 11.25 11.21 -3.93
N LEU A 347 10.33 11.84 -4.67
CA LEU A 347 10.32 13.28 -4.88
C LEU A 347 10.06 14.09 -3.60
N PRO A 348 9.09 13.74 -2.72
CA PRO A 348 8.92 14.40 -1.43
C PRO A 348 10.20 14.37 -0.57
N LEU A 349 10.93 13.23 -0.55
CA LEU A 349 12.18 13.09 0.21
C LEU A 349 13.27 14.05 -0.25
N LYS A 350 13.30 14.36 -1.55
CA LYS A 350 14.31 15.27 -2.14
C LYS A 350 13.90 16.73 -2.09
N ARG A 351 12.63 17.06 -1.92
CA ARG A 351 12.09 18.40 -2.17
C ARG A 351 11.52 19.08 -0.95
N PHE A 352 11.16 18.35 0.10
CA PHE A 352 10.73 18.95 1.35
C PHE A 352 11.88 18.97 2.38
N LYS A 353 11.99 20.06 3.13
CA LYS A 353 12.91 20.12 4.29
C LYS A 353 12.47 19.06 5.33
N PRO A 354 13.40 18.55 6.17
CA PRO A 354 13.07 17.53 7.19
C PRO A 354 11.87 17.90 8.08
N GLU A 355 11.75 19.18 8.44
CA GLU A 355 10.69 19.71 9.32
C GLU A 355 9.30 19.68 8.65
N ALA A 356 9.26 19.90 7.31
CA ALA A 356 8.03 19.92 6.52
C ALA A 356 7.73 18.56 5.87
N PHE A 357 8.69 17.63 5.86
CA PHE A 357 8.57 16.36 5.12
C PHE A 357 7.39 15.52 5.58
N ALA A 358 7.32 15.18 6.86
CA ALA A 358 6.31 14.25 7.36
C ALA A 358 4.86 14.73 7.11
N PRO A 359 4.47 15.97 7.44
CA PRO A 359 3.13 16.44 7.17
C PRO A 359 2.85 16.66 5.67
N SER A 360 3.84 17.09 4.87
CA SER A 360 3.67 17.21 3.42
C SER A 360 3.51 15.85 2.74
N TYR A 361 4.31 14.85 3.14
CA TYR A 361 4.22 13.50 2.65
C TYR A 361 2.85 12.86 3.00
N ALA A 362 2.35 13.11 4.22
CA ALA A 362 1.02 12.63 4.60
C ALA A 362 -0.09 13.20 3.70
N CYS A 363 -0.01 14.50 3.35
CA CYS A 363 -0.94 15.10 2.39
C CYS A 363 -0.82 14.48 0.99
N VAL A 364 0.40 14.24 0.50
CA VAL A 364 0.62 13.57 -0.80
C VAL A 364 0.02 12.16 -0.79
N ALA A 365 0.27 11.37 0.26
CA ALA A 365 -0.22 10.01 0.39
C ALA A 365 -1.76 9.90 0.41
N MET A 366 -2.47 10.97 0.78
CA MET A 366 -3.94 11.01 0.65
C MET A 366 -4.39 10.86 -0.82
N GLY A 367 -3.57 11.28 -1.79
CA GLY A 367 -3.82 11.04 -3.21
C GLY A 367 -3.93 9.55 -3.51
N GLY A 368 -2.96 8.75 -3.06
CA GLY A 368 -2.94 7.32 -3.27
C GLY A 368 -4.12 6.59 -2.61
N ILE A 369 -4.47 6.98 -1.39
CA ILE A 369 -5.63 6.41 -0.68
C ILE A 369 -6.93 6.75 -1.43
N SER A 370 -7.06 8.00 -1.90
CA SER A 370 -8.22 8.44 -2.68
C SER A 370 -8.32 7.68 -4.01
N GLY A 371 -7.19 7.41 -4.69
CA GLY A 371 -7.13 6.57 -5.87
C GLY A 371 -7.62 5.14 -5.59
N GLY A 372 -7.16 4.56 -4.47
CA GLY A 372 -7.62 3.24 -4.01
C GLY A 372 -9.11 3.18 -3.67
N PHE A 373 -9.68 4.28 -3.20
CA PHE A 373 -11.11 4.38 -2.92
C PHE A 373 -11.96 4.61 -4.19
N ILE A 374 -11.57 5.57 -5.03
CA ILE A 374 -12.36 5.99 -6.18
C ILE A 374 -12.28 4.99 -7.33
N ALA A 375 -11.09 4.46 -7.66
CA ALA A 375 -10.90 3.66 -8.85
C ALA A 375 -11.73 2.36 -8.86
N PRO A 376 -11.75 1.50 -7.82
CA PRO A 376 -12.52 0.26 -7.89
C PRO A 376 -14.02 0.51 -8.10
N TYR A 377 -14.59 1.53 -7.45
CA TYR A 377 -15.99 1.90 -7.63
C TYR A 377 -16.27 2.43 -9.02
N SER A 378 -15.46 3.36 -9.52
CA SER A 378 -15.62 3.94 -10.86
C SER A 378 -15.52 2.88 -11.96
N ILE A 379 -14.59 1.93 -11.82
CA ILE A 379 -14.45 0.82 -12.76
C ILE A 379 -15.69 -0.08 -12.72
N GLY A 380 -16.21 -0.41 -11.53
CA GLY A 380 -17.43 -1.20 -11.39
C GLY A 380 -18.62 -0.53 -12.10
N PHE A 381 -18.75 0.78 -11.92
CA PHE A 381 -19.77 1.58 -12.60
C PHE A 381 -19.58 1.57 -14.14
N LEU A 382 -18.34 1.70 -14.65
CA LEU A 382 -18.04 1.62 -16.06
C LEU A 382 -18.41 0.26 -16.65
N VAL A 383 -18.01 -0.84 -16.01
CA VAL A 383 -18.33 -2.21 -16.45
C VAL A 383 -19.85 -2.40 -16.52
N GLU A 384 -20.57 -1.97 -15.48
CA GLU A 384 -22.02 -2.11 -15.42
C GLU A 384 -22.75 -1.29 -16.51
N LYS A 385 -22.26 -0.08 -16.81
CA LYS A 385 -22.85 0.80 -17.81
C LYS A 385 -22.52 0.42 -19.26
N THR A 386 -21.33 -0.11 -19.50
CA THR A 386 -20.86 -0.43 -20.87
C THR A 386 -21.02 -1.91 -21.22
N GLY A 387 -21.28 -2.77 -20.22
CA GLY A 387 -21.46 -4.20 -20.42
C GLY A 387 -20.16 -4.99 -20.67
N GLY A 388 -18.98 -4.34 -20.58
CA GLY A 388 -17.70 -5.00 -20.87
C GLY A 388 -16.49 -4.26 -20.31
N TYR A 389 -15.30 -4.77 -20.56
CA TYR A 389 -14.05 -4.26 -19.97
C TYR A 389 -13.29 -3.27 -20.88
N ALA A 390 -13.71 -3.04 -22.11
CA ALA A 390 -13.05 -2.11 -23.04
C ALA A 390 -12.90 -0.70 -22.44
N SER A 391 -13.96 -0.20 -21.82
CA SER A 391 -13.97 1.12 -21.15
C SER A 391 -12.99 1.18 -19.95
N VAL A 392 -12.80 0.05 -19.25
CA VAL A 392 -11.87 -0.06 -18.11
C VAL A 392 -10.43 0.11 -18.59
N PHE A 393 -10.01 -0.65 -19.61
CA PHE A 393 -8.65 -0.57 -20.13
C PHE A 393 -8.39 0.76 -20.85
N THR A 394 -9.40 1.33 -21.51
CA THR A 394 -9.33 2.70 -22.02
C THR A 394 -9.16 3.72 -20.89
N SER A 395 -9.84 3.53 -19.76
CA SER A 395 -9.67 4.42 -18.59
C SER A 395 -8.27 4.31 -17.99
N PHE A 396 -7.67 3.11 -17.93
CA PHE A 396 -6.27 2.95 -17.50
C PHE A 396 -5.31 3.70 -18.42
N LEU A 397 -5.51 3.63 -19.72
CA LEU A 397 -4.72 4.38 -20.70
C LEU A 397 -4.87 5.89 -20.47
N VAL A 398 -6.10 6.40 -20.37
CA VAL A 398 -6.36 7.83 -20.19
C VAL A 398 -5.79 8.33 -18.86
N VAL A 399 -6.06 7.64 -17.74
CA VAL A 399 -5.58 8.03 -16.41
C VAL A 399 -4.05 7.99 -16.34
N GLY A 400 -3.42 6.98 -16.96
CA GLY A 400 -1.97 6.90 -17.02
C GLY A 400 -1.33 7.98 -17.89
N LEU A 401 -1.97 8.38 -18.99
CA LEU A 401 -1.53 9.53 -19.79
C LEU A 401 -1.72 10.85 -19.03
N LEU A 402 -2.80 11.00 -18.27
CA LEU A 402 -3.00 12.15 -17.38
C LEU A 402 -1.90 12.19 -16.30
N PHE A 403 -1.50 11.04 -15.75
CA PHE A 403 -0.35 10.95 -14.84
C PHE A 403 0.95 11.40 -15.52
N ALA A 404 1.21 10.91 -16.74
CA ALA A 404 2.39 11.29 -17.52
C ALA A 404 2.43 12.80 -17.86
N VAL A 405 1.27 13.42 -18.03
CA VAL A 405 1.13 14.88 -18.22
C VAL A 405 1.29 15.61 -16.88
N ALA A 406 0.60 15.18 -15.83
CA ALA A 406 0.60 15.83 -14.52
C ALA A 406 2.01 15.95 -13.93
N ILE A 407 2.84 14.90 -14.06
CA ILE A 407 4.22 14.92 -13.56
C ILE A 407 5.09 15.99 -14.25
N ARG A 408 4.75 16.44 -15.45
CA ARG A 408 5.48 17.50 -16.15
C ARG A 408 5.32 18.87 -15.51
N PHE A 409 4.22 19.09 -14.79
CA PHE A 409 3.97 20.32 -14.04
C PHE A 409 4.74 20.37 -12.70
N VAL A 410 5.23 19.23 -12.22
CA VAL A 410 6.09 19.20 -11.01
C VAL A 410 7.42 19.89 -11.32
N PRO A 411 7.85 20.93 -10.58
CA PRO A 411 9.08 21.68 -10.87
C PRO A 411 10.33 20.79 -10.86
N LYS A 412 11.30 21.03 -11.73
CA LYS A 412 12.62 20.35 -11.70
C LYS A 412 13.42 20.74 -10.48
N HIS A 413 13.45 22.04 -10.19
CA HIS A 413 14.09 22.59 -9.01
C HIS A 413 13.01 23.19 -8.11
N TYR A 414 13.14 22.98 -6.84
CA TYR A 414 12.17 23.47 -5.86
C TYR A 414 12.90 24.14 -4.70
N THR A 415 12.50 25.38 -4.38
CA THR A 415 12.93 26.07 -3.19
C THR A 415 12.13 25.52 -2.00
N PRO A 416 12.77 24.92 -0.99
CA PRO A 416 12.06 24.33 0.14
C PRO A 416 11.20 25.37 0.86
N ILE A 417 10.06 24.92 1.40
CA ILE A 417 9.23 25.72 2.29
C ILE A 417 10.10 26.12 3.50
N GLU A 418 10.26 27.41 3.76
CA GLU A 418 10.91 27.87 4.98
C GLU A 418 9.99 27.64 6.18
N ALA A 419 10.50 26.92 7.19
CA ALA A 419 9.84 26.88 8.48
C ALA A 419 9.89 28.29 9.07
N THR A 420 8.75 28.88 9.37
CA THR A 420 8.72 30.09 10.21
C THR A 420 9.09 29.63 11.61
N PRO A 421 10.04 30.28 12.29
CA PRO A 421 10.23 30.06 13.71
C PRO A 421 8.86 30.23 14.40
N VAL A 422 8.40 29.23 15.12
CA VAL A 422 7.31 29.44 16.08
C VAL A 422 7.95 30.27 17.18
N MET A 423 7.58 31.52 17.25
CA MET A 423 8.02 32.39 18.36
C MET A 423 7.50 31.72 19.64
N THR A 424 8.37 31.58 20.62
CA THR A 424 7.96 31.14 21.95
C THR A 424 7.05 32.23 22.55
N GLU A 425 6.09 31.82 23.44
CA GLU A 425 5.25 32.81 24.14
C GLU A 425 6.04 33.95 24.76
N ALA A 426 7.30 33.69 25.15
CA ALA A 426 8.21 34.72 25.67
C ALA A 426 8.72 35.69 24.59
N GLU A 427 8.88 35.25 23.35
CA GLU A 427 9.28 36.11 22.22
C GLU A 427 8.08 36.89 21.67
N GLU A 428 6.87 36.33 21.70
CA GLU A 428 5.63 37.04 21.39
C GLU A 428 5.35 38.15 22.40
N LEU A 429 5.55 37.91 23.70
CA LEU A 429 5.42 38.88 24.75
C LEU A 429 6.47 40.02 24.63
N MET A 430 7.72 39.70 24.25
CA MET A 430 8.74 40.70 24.02
C MET A 430 8.50 41.58 22.78
N GLN A 431 7.81 41.03 21.74
CA GLN A 431 7.41 41.86 20.58
C GLN A 431 6.17 42.72 20.84
N GLN A 432 5.36 42.40 21.81
CA GLN A 432 4.22 43.24 22.24
C GLN A 432 4.61 44.37 23.20
N GLU A 433 5.81 44.30 23.79
CA GLU A 433 6.33 45.32 24.68
C GLU A 433 7.28 46.33 23.98
N LEU A 434 7.57 46.15 22.68
CA LEU A 434 8.33 47.07 21.82
C LEU A 434 7.39 47.81 20.85
#